data_67f5865e8f985ea953e072f36b71fc7b
#
_entry.id   67f5865e8f985ea953e072f36b71fc7b
#
_cell.length_a   1.000
_cell.length_b   1.000
_cell.length_c   1.000
_cell.angle_alpha   90.00
_cell.angle_beta   90.00
_cell.angle_gamma   90.00
#
_symmetry.space_group_name_H-M   'P 1'
#
loop_
_entity.id
_entity.type
_entity.pdbx_description
1 polymer ?
#
loop_
_entity_poly.entity_id
_entity_poly.type
_entity_poly.pdbx_seq_one_letter_code
_entity_poly.pdbx_strand_id
1 'polypeptide(L)'
;MPLAAARFDAVRDTQKVFRILLEALSRPGQLYELPRVGFVFGSARTRSSAFNQFQSLGAVLATLLDHEVTFCLLGQEDAVRDLSIQITDLTASTMVGREHANYVISLQAPDASLVSQLNLGNLLYPDTSTTLICLVSDLASRAPDQHNGTLLALEGPGVAEKQTVWVADTNATFFNALSTVNASYPLGIDVLWITPSGRVAGLPRSTQITILEG
;
A
#
# COMPACT_ATOMS: atom_id res chain seq x y z
N MET A 1 13.44 14.97 24.37
CA MET A 1 12.91 13.63 24.66
C MET A 1 11.85 13.33 23.57
N PRO A 2 11.97 12.29 22.77
CA PRO A 2 10.88 11.92 21.88
C PRO A 2 9.68 11.50 22.73
N LEU A 3 8.52 12.12 22.47
CA LEU A 3 7.24 11.68 23.05
C LEU A 3 7.05 10.20 22.71
N ALA A 4 6.84 9.37 23.72
CA ALA A 4 6.47 7.97 23.49
C ALA A 4 5.21 7.97 22.60
N ALA A 5 5.30 7.29 21.46
CA ALA A 5 4.16 7.16 20.56
C ALA A 5 2.99 6.56 21.35
N ALA A 6 1.82 7.19 21.28
CA ALA A 6 0.61 6.70 21.93
C ALA A 6 0.28 5.31 21.35
N ARG A 7 -0.14 4.37 22.21
CA ARG A 7 -0.56 3.03 21.78
C ARG A 7 -1.74 3.15 20.80
N PHE A 8 -1.72 2.35 19.73
CA PHE A 8 -2.81 2.30 18.73
C PHE A 8 -4.16 2.01 19.40
N ASP A 9 -5.13 2.91 19.18
CA ASP A 9 -6.51 2.76 19.62
C ASP A 9 -7.34 2.19 18.46
N ALA A 10 -7.86 0.97 18.64
CA ALA A 10 -8.58 0.22 17.61
C ALA A 10 -9.85 0.92 17.09
N VAL A 11 -10.40 1.91 17.79
CA VAL A 11 -11.58 2.66 17.34
C VAL A 11 -11.17 3.99 16.72
N ARG A 12 -10.45 4.82 17.48
CA ARG A 12 -10.13 6.20 17.07
C ARG A 12 -9.09 6.26 15.97
N ASP A 13 -8.04 5.44 16.09
CA ASP A 13 -6.95 5.49 15.13
C ASP A 13 -7.31 4.75 13.84
N THR A 14 -8.06 3.65 13.92
CA THR A 14 -8.65 2.99 12.74
C THR A 14 -9.50 3.96 11.91
N GLN A 15 -10.40 4.73 12.55
CA GLN A 15 -11.21 5.73 11.83
C GLN A 15 -10.36 6.81 11.14
N LYS A 16 -9.29 7.28 11.78
CA LYS A 16 -8.39 8.29 11.18
C LYS A 16 -7.62 7.71 10.01
N VAL A 17 -7.02 6.53 10.20
CA VAL A 17 -6.28 5.82 9.15
C VAL A 17 -7.20 5.55 7.97
N PHE A 18 -8.39 4.99 8.19
CA PHE A 18 -9.35 4.70 7.14
C PHE A 18 -9.73 5.93 6.31
N ARG A 19 -9.99 7.07 6.96
CA ARG A 19 -10.30 8.33 6.25
C ARG A 19 -9.13 8.79 5.39
N ILE A 20 -7.90 8.68 5.88
CA ILE A 20 -6.70 9.04 5.12
C ILE A 20 -6.55 8.14 3.90
N LEU A 21 -6.76 6.83 4.04
CA LEU A 21 -6.70 5.89 2.91
C LEU A 21 -7.78 6.17 1.87
N LEU A 22 -9.01 6.47 2.31
CA LEU A 22 -10.09 6.89 1.42
C LEU A 22 -9.75 8.19 0.68
N GLU A 23 -9.21 9.19 1.37
CA GLU A 23 -8.80 10.43 0.73
C GLU A 23 -7.66 10.21 -0.25
N ALA A 24 -6.67 9.36 0.08
CA ALA A 24 -5.57 9.03 -0.80
C ALA A 24 -6.06 8.38 -2.10
N LEU A 25 -7.01 7.45 -2.03
CA LEU A 25 -7.63 6.84 -3.22
C LEU A 25 -8.59 7.79 -3.96
N SER A 26 -9.26 8.71 -3.25
CA SER A 26 -10.18 9.66 -3.88
C SER A 26 -9.47 10.81 -4.60
N ARG A 27 -8.21 11.09 -4.26
CA ARG A 27 -7.40 12.20 -4.81
C ARG A 27 -6.01 11.72 -5.21
N PRO A 28 -5.90 10.97 -6.32
CA PRO A 28 -4.63 10.42 -6.78
C PRO A 28 -3.56 11.50 -6.97
N GLY A 29 -2.33 11.18 -6.55
CA GLY A 29 -1.20 12.08 -6.64
C GLY A 29 -1.04 13.03 -5.44
N GLN A 30 -2.03 13.12 -4.54
CA GLN A 30 -1.87 13.84 -3.28
C GLN A 30 -1.20 12.93 -2.24
N LEU A 31 -0.31 13.54 -1.45
CA LEU A 31 0.40 12.86 -0.36
C LEU A 31 -0.28 13.17 0.97
N TYR A 32 -0.49 12.13 1.75
CA TYR A 32 -1.08 12.21 3.09
C TYR A 32 -0.11 11.66 4.12
N GLU A 33 -0.32 12.01 5.39
CA GLU A 33 0.45 11.49 6.51
C GLU A 33 -0.45 10.69 7.45
N LEU A 34 -0.07 9.45 7.72
CA LEU A 34 -0.70 8.62 8.74
C LEU A 34 -0.40 9.17 10.13
N PRO A 35 -1.33 9.05 11.09
CA PRO A 35 -1.08 9.44 12.46
C PRO A 35 0.09 8.61 13.02
N ARG A 36 0.99 9.28 13.75
CA ARG A 36 2.10 8.60 14.44
C ARG A 36 1.56 7.84 15.65
N VAL A 37 1.09 6.65 15.42
CA VAL A 37 0.59 5.75 16.45
C VAL A 37 1.62 4.67 16.71
N GLY A 38 1.88 4.40 17.98
CA GLY A 38 2.76 3.32 18.40
C GLY A 38 2.11 1.97 18.14
N PHE A 39 2.13 1.54 16.88
CA PHE A 39 1.71 0.20 16.52
C PHE A 39 2.83 -0.76 16.89
N VAL A 40 2.56 -1.68 17.81
CA VAL A 40 3.53 -2.67 18.24
C VAL A 40 3.11 -4.01 17.69
N PHE A 41 3.77 -4.44 16.61
CA PHE A 41 3.72 -5.84 16.22
C PHE A 41 4.41 -6.71 17.28
N GLY A 42 3.71 -7.74 17.74
CA GLY A 42 4.28 -8.80 18.57
C GLY A 42 4.15 -8.63 20.07
N SER A 43 4.35 -9.76 20.75
CA SER A 43 4.50 -9.83 22.21
C SER A 43 5.81 -9.15 22.63
N ALA A 44 5.92 -8.82 23.91
CA ALA A 44 7.13 -8.18 24.49
C ALA A 44 8.45 -8.95 24.24
N ARG A 45 8.39 -10.18 23.74
CA ARG A 45 9.55 -11.04 23.42
C ARG A 45 10.11 -10.83 22.01
N THR A 46 9.36 -10.25 21.07
CA THR A 46 9.74 -10.09 19.65
C THR A 46 9.96 -8.64 19.23
N ARG A 47 10.28 -7.75 20.14
CA ARG A 47 10.64 -6.35 19.83
C ARG A 47 12.01 -6.27 19.18
N SER A 48 12.10 -6.61 17.90
CA SER A 48 13.26 -6.30 17.07
C SER A 48 13.14 -4.87 16.56
N SER A 49 14.25 -4.13 16.55
CA SER A 49 14.32 -2.79 15.90
C SER A 49 13.92 -2.83 14.42
N ALA A 50 14.01 -3.99 13.78
CA ALA A 50 13.57 -4.23 12.42
C ALA A 50 12.06 -3.97 12.21
N PHE A 51 11.23 -4.12 13.25
CA PHE A 51 9.77 -3.88 13.12
C PHE A 51 9.36 -2.41 13.22
N ASN A 52 10.24 -1.52 13.66
CA ASN A 52 9.92 -0.09 13.72
C ASN A 52 9.60 0.50 12.35
N GLN A 53 10.18 -0.03 11.27
CA GLN A 53 9.89 0.39 9.91
C GLN A 53 8.49 0.00 9.43
N PHE A 54 7.81 -0.93 10.10
CA PHE A 54 6.48 -1.41 9.74
C PHE A 54 5.34 -0.81 10.57
N GLN A 55 5.61 0.17 11.45
CA GLN A 55 4.57 0.75 12.31
C GLN A 55 3.43 1.37 11.50
N SER A 56 3.76 2.15 10.48
CA SER A 56 2.76 2.76 9.58
C SER A 56 1.97 1.70 8.81
N LEU A 57 2.66 0.70 8.27
CA LEU A 57 2.03 -0.46 7.62
C LEU A 57 1.12 -1.21 8.60
N GLY A 58 1.55 -1.44 9.84
CA GLY A 58 0.74 -2.10 10.87
C GLY A 58 -0.58 -1.39 11.15
N ALA A 59 -0.57 -0.07 11.24
CA ALA A 59 -1.79 0.72 11.41
C ALA A 59 -2.75 0.57 10.23
N VAL A 60 -2.22 0.51 9.00
CA VAL A 60 -3.02 0.28 7.78
C VAL A 60 -3.60 -1.13 7.78
N LEU A 61 -2.79 -2.14 8.05
CA LEU A 61 -3.26 -3.54 8.06
C LEU A 61 -4.30 -3.79 9.16
N ALA A 62 -4.11 -3.23 10.37
CA ALA A 62 -5.11 -3.28 11.44
C ALA A 62 -6.41 -2.53 11.10
N THR A 63 -6.40 -1.68 10.09
CA THR A 63 -7.56 -0.93 9.64
C THR A 63 -8.31 -1.64 8.51
N LEU A 64 -7.59 -2.31 7.62
CA LEU A 64 -8.15 -2.89 6.39
C LEU A 64 -8.40 -4.40 6.48
N LEU A 65 -7.71 -5.10 7.37
CA LEU A 65 -7.82 -6.55 7.49
C LEU A 65 -8.69 -6.94 8.68
N ASP A 66 -9.55 -7.91 8.45
CA ASP A 66 -10.36 -8.60 9.45
C ASP A 66 -10.59 -10.06 9.03
N HIS A 67 -11.46 -10.78 9.72
CA HIS A 67 -11.76 -12.18 9.47
C HIS A 67 -12.52 -12.45 8.15
N GLU A 68 -13.06 -11.41 7.50
CA GLU A 68 -13.82 -11.54 6.25
C GLU A 68 -12.93 -11.42 5.00
N VAL A 69 -11.73 -10.86 5.14
CA VAL A 69 -10.81 -10.63 4.02
C VAL A 69 -9.58 -11.51 4.09
N THR A 70 -8.97 -11.74 2.93
CA THR A 70 -7.75 -12.54 2.79
C THR A 70 -6.56 -11.66 2.42
N PHE A 71 -5.36 -12.07 2.80
CA PHE A 71 -4.15 -11.37 2.44
C PHE A 71 -3.04 -12.28 1.92
N CYS A 72 -2.11 -11.71 1.16
CA CYS A 72 -0.83 -12.30 0.80
C CYS A 72 0.28 -11.33 1.16
N LEU A 73 1.37 -11.83 1.74
CA LEU A 73 2.53 -11.03 2.11
C LEU A 73 3.73 -11.43 1.27
N LEU A 74 4.39 -10.47 0.64
CA LEU A 74 5.54 -10.65 -0.24
C LEU A 74 6.77 -9.95 0.32
N GLY A 75 7.89 -10.63 0.35
CA GLY A 75 9.16 -10.11 0.88
C GLY A 75 10.15 -11.23 1.17
N GLN A 76 11.16 -10.94 1.96
CA GLN A 76 12.11 -11.96 2.43
C GLN A 76 11.42 -12.96 3.36
N GLU A 77 11.75 -14.25 3.22
CA GLU A 77 11.07 -15.36 3.92
C GLU A 77 10.93 -15.16 5.42
N ASP A 78 12.01 -14.75 6.11
CA ASP A 78 11.97 -14.55 7.56
C ASP A 78 11.00 -13.41 7.95
N ALA A 79 11.02 -12.29 7.22
CA ALA A 79 10.10 -11.18 7.46
C ALA A 79 8.65 -11.57 7.16
N VAL A 80 8.41 -12.30 6.07
CA VAL A 80 7.08 -12.80 5.68
C VAL A 80 6.53 -13.73 6.74
N ARG A 81 7.33 -14.71 7.20
CA ARG A 81 6.91 -15.67 8.24
C ARG A 81 6.53 -14.96 9.53
N ASP A 82 7.41 -14.08 10.02
CA ASP A 82 7.20 -13.44 11.33
C ASP A 82 6.04 -12.44 11.29
N LEU A 83 5.89 -11.67 10.19
CA LEU A 83 4.80 -10.71 10.03
C LEU A 83 3.46 -11.39 9.75
N SER A 84 3.42 -12.48 8.97
CA SER A 84 2.16 -13.17 8.67
C SER A 84 1.48 -13.72 9.92
N ILE A 85 2.25 -14.30 10.85
CA ILE A 85 1.73 -14.76 12.15
C ILE A 85 1.13 -13.58 12.91
N GLN A 86 1.88 -12.47 13.00
CA GLN A 86 1.44 -11.31 13.76
C GLN A 86 0.19 -10.62 13.13
N ILE A 87 0.11 -10.56 11.80
CA ILE A 87 -1.05 -10.04 11.09
C ILE A 87 -2.27 -10.92 11.36
N THR A 88 -2.13 -12.24 11.24
CA THR A 88 -3.22 -13.19 11.50
C THR A 88 -3.69 -13.12 12.95
N ASP A 89 -2.78 -13.06 13.91
CA ASP A 89 -3.13 -12.94 15.33
C ASP A 89 -3.85 -11.62 15.65
N LEU A 90 -3.49 -10.56 14.94
CA LEU A 90 -4.06 -9.23 15.17
C LEU A 90 -5.45 -9.06 14.53
N THR A 91 -5.62 -9.55 13.31
CA THR A 91 -6.76 -9.21 12.44
C THR A 91 -7.72 -10.37 12.24
N ALA A 92 -7.31 -11.58 12.59
CA ALA A 92 -7.99 -12.84 12.25
C ALA A 92 -8.15 -13.08 10.73
N SER A 93 -7.47 -12.28 9.89
CA SER A 93 -7.43 -12.45 8.45
C SER A 93 -6.64 -13.69 8.05
N THR A 94 -7.00 -14.32 6.95
CA THR A 94 -6.37 -15.55 6.46
C THR A 94 -5.35 -15.25 5.36
N MET A 95 -4.13 -15.79 5.51
CA MET A 95 -3.11 -15.72 4.46
C MET A 95 -3.39 -16.75 3.37
N VAL A 96 -3.36 -16.30 2.10
CA VAL A 96 -3.62 -17.11 0.90
C VAL A 96 -2.59 -16.81 -0.20
N GLY A 97 -2.65 -17.53 -1.32
CA GLY A 97 -1.88 -17.18 -2.53
C GLY A 97 -2.30 -15.83 -3.10
N ARG A 98 -1.37 -15.14 -3.77
CA ARG A 98 -1.57 -13.78 -4.28
C ARG A 98 -2.71 -13.67 -5.29
N GLU A 99 -3.02 -14.73 -5.99
CA GLU A 99 -4.11 -14.84 -6.97
C GLU A 99 -5.51 -14.92 -6.33
N HIS A 100 -5.57 -15.13 -5.01
CA HIS A 100 -6.82 -15.26 -4.25
C HIS A 100 -6.95 -14.23 -3.12
N ALA A 101 -5.93 -13.37 -2.97
CA ALA A 101 -5.90 -12.40 -1.89
C ALA A 101 -6.69 -11.13 -2.23
N ASN A 102 -7.51 -10.67 -1.29
CA ASN A 102 -8.14 -9.34 -1.37
C ASN A 102 -7.10 -8.24 -1.22
N TYR A 103 -6.10 -8.47 -0.36
CA TYR A 103 -4.98 -7.55 -0.17
C TYR A 103 -3.66 -8.26 -0.39
N VAL A 104 -2.84 -7.74 -1.31
CA VAL A 104 -1.46 -8.19 -1.47
C VAL A 104 -0.54 -7.10 -0.92
N ILE A 105 0.29 -7.47 0.03
CA ILE A 105 1.21 -6.57 0.73
C ILE A 105 2.62 -6.86 0.25
N SER A 106 3.27 -5.90 -0.41
CA SER A 106 4.66 -6.02 -0.84
C SER A 106 5.58 -5.23 0.10
N LEU A 107 6.48 -5.95 0.78
CA LEU A 107 7.53 -5.37 1.63
C LEU A 107 8.80 -5.01 0.85
N GLN A 108 8.78 -5.24 -0.45
CA GLN A 108 9.89 -4.97 -1.38
C GLN A 108 9.38 -4.25 -2.62
N ALA A 109 10.31 -3.74 -3.43
CA ALA A 109 9.97 -3.13 -4.71
C ALA A 109 9.08 -4.04 -5.56
N PRO A 110 7.88 -3.57 -5.99
CA PRO A 110 7.01 -4.36 -6.84
C PRO A 110 7.57 -4.41 -8.26
N ASP A 111 7.40 -5.54 -8.93
CA ASP A 111 7.79 -5.73 -10.32
C ASP A 111 6.59 -5.97 -11.25
N ALA A 112 6.82 -5.93 -12.55
CA ALA A 112 5.77 -6.13 -13.55
C ALA A 112 5.18 -7.54 -13.50
N SER A 113 5.95 -8.55 -13.10
CA SER A 113 5.49 -9.94 -13.02
C SER A 113 4.46 -10.14 -11.90
N LEU A 114 4.57 -9.35 -10.83
CA LEU A 114 3.59 -9.35 -9.75
C LEU A 114 2.19 -8.98 -10.29
N VAL A 115 2.09 -7.91 -11.06
CA VAL A 115 0.81 -7.38 -11.55
C VAL A 115 0.00 -8.43 -12.31
N SER A 116 0.66 -9.24 -13.13
CA SER A 116 0.01 -10.30 -13.93
C SER A 116 -0.54 -11.48 -13.12
N GLN A 117 -0.17 -11.57 -11.84
CA GLN A 117 -0.55 -12.68 -10.94
C GLN A 117 -1.63 -12.28 -9.94
N LEU A 118 -2.08 -11.01 -9.97
CA LEU A 118 -3.09 -10.51 -9.06
C LEU A 118 -4.50 -10.73 -9.61
N ASN A 119 -5.48 -10.86 -8.71
CA ASN A 119 -6.88 -10.94 -9.09
C ASN A 119 -7.39 -9.58 -9.57
N LEU A 120 -7.82 -9.50 -10.83
CA LEU A 120 -8.34 -8.27 -11.45
C LEU A 120 -9.84 -8.05 -11.19
N GLY A 121 -10.50 -8.97 -10.50
CA GLY A 121 -11.95 -9.03 -10.41
C GLY A 121 -12.59 -9.61 -11.67
N ASN A 122 -13.91 -9.52 -11.76
CA ASN A 122 -14.67 -9.87 -12.93
C ASN A 122 -15.80 -8.85 -13.19
N LEU A 123 -16.43 -8.91 -14.37
CA LEU A 123 -17.43 -7.88 -14.76
C LEU A 123 -18.68 -7.87 -13.88
N LEU A 124 -19.01 -8.98 -13.19
CA LEU A 124 -20.14 -9.04 -12.26
C LEU A 124 -19.74 -8.54 -10.87
N TYR A 125 -18.49 -8.78 -10.48
CA TYR A 125 -17.93 -8.45 -9.17
C TYR A 125 -16.54 -7.81 -9.32
N PRO A 126 -16.45 -6.57 -9.81
CA PRO A 126 -15.18 -5.88 -9.98
C PRO A 126 -14.52 -5.51 -8.63
N ASP A 127 -15.29 -5.47 -7.58
CA ASP A 127 -14.89 -5.23 -6.18
C ASP A 127 -14.11 -6.40 -5.55
N THR A 128 -14.18 -7.60 -6.15
CA THR A 128 -13.40 -8.75 -5.68
C THR A 128 -11.93 -8.73 -6.12
N SER A 129 -11.52 -7.69 -6.84
CA SER A 129 -10.13 -7.49 -7.25
C SER A 129 -9.19 -7.22 -6.08
N THR A 130 -7.92 -7.50 -6.29
CA THR A 130 -6.87 -7.22 -5.31
C THR A 130 -6.63 -5.72 -5.14
N THR A 131 -6.47 -5.28 -3.89
CA THR A 131 -5.79 -4.03 -3.56
C THR A 131 -4.34 -4.33 -3.22
N LEU A 132 -3.41 -3.72 -3.95
CA LEU A 132 -1.97 -3.87 -3.73
C LEU A 132 -1.46 -2.80 -2.78
N ILE A 133 -0.87 -3.20 -1.66
CA ILE A 133 -0.23 -2.31 -0.67
C ILE A 133 1.28 -2.46 -0.80
N CYS A 134 1.97 -1.41 -1.18
CA CYS A 134 3.42 -1.42 -1.35
C CYS A 134 4.11 -0.57 -0.29
N LEU A 135 5.07 -1.16 0.40
CA LEU A 135 5.99 -0.42 1.24
C LEU A 135 7.15 0.08 0.37
N VAL A 136 7.31 1.40 0.31
CA VAL A 136 8.36 2.09 -0.44
C VAL A 136 9.18 3.00 0.47
N SER A 137 10.42 3.28 0.11
CA SER A 137 11.30 4.08 0.99
C SER A 137 10.88 5.54 1.08
N ASP A 138 10.35 6.12 0.02
CA ASP A 138 9.85 7.51 0.04
C ASP A 138 8.79 7.78 -1.04
N LEU A 139 8.04 8.88 -0.84
CA LEU A 139 7.05 9.45 -1.74
C LEU A 139 7.24 10.96 -1.80
N ALA A 140 7.20 11.55 -2.99
CA ALA A 140 7.33 12.99 -3.17
C ALA A 140 6.47 13.48 -4.36
N SER A 141 6.17 14.78 -4.41
CA SER A 141 5.48 15.39 -5.56
C SER A 141 6.43 15.67 -6.74
N ARG A 142 7.74 15.57 -6.53
CA ARG A 142 8.79 15.76 -7.54
C ARG A 142 9.89 14.73 -7.32
N ALA A 143 10.55 14.31 -8.40
CA ALA A 143 11.70 13.43 -8.31
C ALA A 143 12.87 14.14 -7.60
N PRO A 144 13.52 13.51 -6.61
CA PRO A 144 14.78 13.98 -6.06
C PRO A 144 15.95 13.79 -7.04
N ASP A 145 17.00 14.63 -6.94
CA ASP A 145 18.10 14.68 -7.92
C ASP A 145 18.90 13.37 -8.10
N GLN A 146 18.87 12.43 -7.18
CA GLN A 146 19.68 11.19 -7.24
C GLN A 146 19.01 10.01 -6.50
N HIS A 147 17.78 9.65 -6.83
CA HIS A 147 17.10 8.55 -6.15
C HIS A 147 16.47 7.58 -7.15
N ASN A 148 16.53 6.28 -6.84
CA ASN A 148 15.87 5.24 -7.61
C ASN A 148 14.36 5.30 -7.38
N GLY A 149 13.59 5.53 -8.45
CA GLY A 149 12.14 5.62 -8.40
C GLY A 149 11.57 6.11 -9.72
N THR A 150 10.25 6.23 -9.78
CA THR A 150 9.54 6.64 -10.98
C THR A 150 8.68 7.86 -10.70
N LEU A 151 8.79 8.89 -11.54
CA LEU A 151 7.92 10.05 -11.52
C LEU A 151 6.73 9.81 -12.45
N LEU A 152 5.53 9.97 -11.91
CA LEU A 152 4.28 9.76 -12.62
C LEU A 152 3.54 11.08 -12.76
N ALA A 153 2.92 11.30 -13.92
CA ALA A 153 1.85 12.26 -14.07
C ALA A 153 0.52 11.49 -14.09
N LEU A 154 -0.43 11.98 -13.32
CA LEU A 154 -1.71 11.32 -13.09
C LEU A 154 -2.85 12.20 -13.61
N GLU A 155 -3.82 11.56 -14.28
CA GLU A 155 -5.04 12.18 -14.79
C GLU A 155 -6.22 11.23 -14.54
N GLY A 156 -7.44 11.79 -14.43
CA GLY A 156 -8.66 10.99 -14.28
C GLY A 156 -9.54 11.42 -13.10
N PRO A 157 -10.49 10.58 -12.69
CA PRO A 157 -11.39 10.88 -11.58
C PRO A 157 -10.62 11.20 -10.30
N GLY A 158 -11.03 12.28 -9.60
CA GLY A 158 -10.39 12.73 -8.36
C GLY A 158 -9.12 13.57 -8.54
N VAL A 159 -8.63 13.73 -9.78
CA VAL A 159 -7.50 14.58 -10.12
C VAL A 159 -8.03 15.89 -10.69
N ALA A 160 -7.92 17.00 -9.92
CA ALA A 160 -8.49 18.31 -10.34
C ALA A 160 -7.69 18.96 -11.47
N GLU A 161 -6.37 18.80 -11.44
CA GLU A 161 -5.41 19.18 -12.48
C GLU A 161 -4.38 18.06 -12.57
N LYS A 162 -3.51 18.08 -13.58
CA LYS A 162 -2.45 17.10 -13.70
C LYS A 162 -1.59 17.08 -12.42
N GLN A 163 -1.64 15.99 -11.69
CA GLN A 163 -0.87 15.78 -10.46
C GLN A 163 0.37 14.96 -10.77
N THR A 164 1.44 15.22 -10.04
CA THR A 164 2.65 14.40 -10.14
C THR A 164 2.94 13.73 -8.80
N VAL A 165 3.38 12.49 -8.87
CA VAL A 165 3.88 11.74 -7.70
C VAL A 165 5.12 10.96 -8.11
N TRP A 166 6.18 11.11 -7.33
CA TRP A 166 7.36 10.28 -7.42
C TRP A 166 7.27 9.16 -6.38
N VAL A 167 7.54 7.93 -6.82
CA VAL A 167 7.46 6.74 -6.00
C VAL A 167 8.84 6.07 -6.00
N ALA A 168 9.47 6.03 -4.84
CA ALA A 168 10.75 5.37 -4.64
C ALA A 168 10.67 3.86 -4.88
N ASP A 169 11.81 3.25 -5.17
CA ASP A 169 11.98 1.79 -5.31
C ASP A 169 11.10 1.16 -6.40
N THR A 170 10.67 1.95 -7.38
CA THR A 170 9.82 1.50 -8.48
C THR A 170 10.49 1.74 -9.83
N ASN A 171 9.98 1.10 -10.86
CA ASN A 171 10.45 1.25 -12.23
C ASN A 171 9.29 1.39 -13.24
N ALA A 172 9.61 1.89 -14.42
CA ALA A 172 8.65 2.12 -15.50
C ALA A 172 7.91 0.83 -15.93
N THR A 173 8.57 -0.33 -15.89
CA THR A 173 7.96 -1.59 -16.34
C THR A 173 6.81 -2.03 -15.44
N PHE A 174 6.89 -1.77 -14.13
CA PHE A 174 5.78 -2.01 -13.20
C PHE A 174 4.57 -1.15 -13.54
N PHE A 175 4.75 0.17 -13.76
CA PHE A 175 3.64 1.08 -14.07
C PHE A 175 3.03 0.81 -15.45
N ASN A 176 3.83 0.39 -16.43
CA ASN A 176 3.31 -0.04 -17.73
C ASN A 176 2.44 -1.29 -17.61
N ALA A 177 2.85 -2.28 -16.81
CA ALA A 177 2.05 -3.46 -16.53
C ALA A 177 0.75 -3.09 -15.81
N LEU A 178 0.81 -2.21 -14.80
CA LEU A 178 -0.36 -1.72 -14.08
C LEU A 178 -1.34 -0.98 -14.99
N SER A 179 -0.85 -0.09 -15.84
CA SER A 179 -1.67 0.62 -16.84
C SER A 179 -2.35 -0.34 -17.81
N THR A 180 -1.64 -1.41 -18.21
CA THR A 180 -2.18 -2.43 -19.12
C THR A 180 -3.37 -3.17 -18.50
N VAL A 181 -3.27 -3.64 -17.26
CA VAL A 181 -4.37 -4.36 -16.60
C VAL A 181 -5.53 -3.44 -16.25
N ASN A 182 -5.26 -2.18 -15.89
CA ASN A 182 -6.28 -1.19 -15.54
C ASN A 182 -6.99 -0.59 -16.76
N ALA A 183 -6.48 -0.79 -17.98
CA ALA A 183 -7.15 -0.38 -19.22
C ALA A 183 -8.52 -1.06 -19.43
N SER A 184 -8.75 -2.21 -18.77
CA SER A 184 -10.01 -2.96 -18.83
C SER A 184 -11.02 -2.54 -17.75
N TYR A 185 -11.01 -1.28 -17.31
CA TYR A 185 -11.97 -0.76 -16.33
C TYR A 185 -13.42 -1.26 -16.58
N PRO A 186 -14.17 -1.74 -15.56
CA PRO A 186 -13.94 -1.61 -14.11
C PRO A 186 -13.01 -2.68 -13.50
N LEU A 187 -12.45 -3.57 -14.29
CA LEU A 187 -11.43 -4.50 -13.84
C LEU A 187 -10.12 -3.79 -13.58
N GLY A 188 -9.28 -4.36 -12.71
CA GLY A 188 -7.97 -3.79 -12.43
C GLY A 188 -7.60 -3.81 -10.96
N ILE A 189 -6.54 -3.10 -10.62
CA ILE A 189 -5.88 -3.13 -9.33
C ILE A 189 -5.76 -1.71 -8.79
N ASP A 190 -6.21 -1.50 -7.57
CA ASP A 190 -5.95 -0.29 -6.80
C ASP A 190 -4.63 -0.44 -6.03
N VAL A 191 -3.83 0.61 -5.95
CA VAL A 191 -2.54 0.58 -5.25
C VAL A 191 -2.51 1.62 -4.14
N LEU A 192 -2.01 1.21 -2.97
CA LEU A 192 -1.66 2.08 -1.85
C LEU A 192 -0.15 2.03 -1.62
N TRP A 193 0.48 3.18 -1.70
CA TRP A 193 1.89 3.36 -1.38
C TRP A 193 2.03 3.83 0.06
N ILE A 194 2.90 3.20 0.84
CA ILE A 194 3.12 3.54 2.24
C ILE A 194 4.62 3.63 2.47
N THR A 195 5.06 4.67 3.18
CA THR A 195 6.45 4.79 3.61
C THR A 195 6.62 4.42 5.09
N PRO A 196 7.83 4.03 5.52
CA PRO A 196 8.13 3.86 6.94
C PRO A 196 7.88 5.11 7.78
N SER A 197 8.01 6.30 7.19
CA SER A 197 7.72 7.58 7.84
C SER A 197 6.23 7.89 8.01
N GLY A 198 5.34 7.11 7.34
CA GLY A 198 3.88 7.26 7.40
C GLY A 198 3.28 8.09 6.28
N ARG A 199 4.04 8.47 5.24
CA ARG A 199 3.44 9.04 4.04
C ARG A 199 2.66 7.99 3.28
N VAL A 200 1.52 8.41 2.71
CA VAL A 200 0.62 7.56 1.93
C VAL A 200 0.21 8.27 0.65
N ALA A 201 0.14 7.52 -0.43
CA ALA A 201 -0.50 7.91 -1.69
C ALA A 201 -1.36 6.76 -2.22
N GLY A 202 -2.49 7.11 -2.84
CA GLY A 202 -3.37 6.16 -3.51
C GLY A 202 -3.29 6.27 -5.03
N LEU A 203 -3.40 5.16 -5.71
CA LEU A 203 -3.48 5.06 -7.15
C LEU A 203 -4.64 4.10 -7.51
N PRO A 204 -5.87 4.60 -7.63
CA PRO A 204 -7.00 3.77 -8.01
C PRO A 204 -6.91 3.36 -9.48
N ARG A 205 -7.50 2.21 -9.80
CA ARG A 205 -7.52 1.62 -11.14
C ARG A 205 -8.08 2.53 -12.25
N SER A 206 -8.88 3.51 -11.88
CA SER A 206 -9.46 4.49 -12.82
C SER A 206 -8.49 5.61 -13.20
N THR A 207 -7.30 5.68 -12.57
CA THR A 207 -6.30 6.72 -12.82
C THR A 207 -5.49 6.38 -14.07
N GLN A 208 -5.36 7.35 -14.97
CA GLN A 208 -4.46 7.28 -16.10
C GLN A 208 -3.06 7.70 -15.66
N ILE A 209 -2.07 6.91 -16.04
CA ILE A 209 -0.68 7.08 -15.64
C ILE A 209 0.14 7.45 -16.87
N THR A 210 0.93 8.51 -16.78
CA THR A 210 1.99 8.84 -17.72
C THR A 210 3.32 8.85 -16.97
N ILE A 211 4.27 8.03 -17.41
CA ILE A 211 5.61 8.00 -16.83
C ILE A 211 6.37 9.22 -17.37
N LEU A 212 6.93 10.02 -16.46
CA LEU A 212 7.78 11.15 -16.82
C LEU A 212 9.24 10.70 -16.75
N GLU A 213 9.97 10.99 -17.84
CA GLU A 213 11.43 10.83 -17.83
C GLU A 213 12.03 11.88 -16.89
N GLY A 214 12.87 11.44 -15.95
CA GLY A 214 13.59 12.29 -15.01
C GLY A 214 14.91 12.77 -15.58
#